data_8c1bbb0cd1564ceef52ff36acac8363a
#
_entry.id   8c1bbb0cd1564ceef52ff36acac8363a
#
_cell.length_a   1.000
_cell.length_b   1.000
_cell.length_c   1.000
_cell.angle_alpha   90.00
_cell.angle_beta   90.00
_cell.angle_gamma   90.00
#
_symmetry.space_group_name_H-M   'P 1'
#
loop_
_entity.id
_entity.type
_entity.pdbx_description
1 polymer ?
#
loop_
_entity_poly.entity_id
_entity_poly.type
_entity_poly.pdbx_seq_one_letter_code
_entity_poly.pdbx_strand_id
1 'polypeptide(L)'
;MVGVDIGTASIKVCQVKETRKGLGLVRLGYAPLGPQVIVDGQVMDSGAVVEALQKVFHDAKIRQKECALSVSGQSVIIRKITVPMMTEAELEEQIQWEAEQHIPFDIKDVHVDYQVLRRRAEASQMDLLLVAAKRDQIEEYAQLARNAKLKPLVCDIDAFTVQNLFEYSRALPADQTIALINVGASLSSLNIIANGVSAFTREIANGGNGITEEIRKQLNVPHEQAEAYKCGGAASADDPGRPGMVPQQVVQVIEAVSDTIAAEIQRSLDFFMATSGEGEIARIYVTGGSANLAALARAIERRARVSVETWSPIEKLTIEAKEVNPQLLQTRAAQLSVALGLSLRKEKEARA
;
A
#
# COMPACT_ATOMS: atom_id res chain seq x y z
N MET A 1 -11.02 -3.97 13.70
CA MET A 1 -11.91 -3.45 12.63
C MET A 1 -11.74 -4.30 11.37
N VAL A 2 -12.56 -4.08 10.34
CA VAL A 2 -12.33 -4.66 9.01
C VAL A 2 -11.42 -3.72 8.24
N GLY A 3 -10.30 -4.20 7.74
CA GLY A 3 -9.46 -3.44 6.83
C GLY A 3 -10.03 -3.48 5.42
N VAL A 4 -10.22 -2.32 4.79
CA VAL A 4 -10.80 -2.17 3.45
C VAL A 4 -9.83 -1.37 2.59
N ASP A 5 -9.19 -2.04 1.66
CA ASP A 5 -8.32 -1.45 0.65
C ASP A 5 -9.12 -1.27 -0.65
N ILE A 6 -9.36 -0.02 -1.04
CA ILE A 6 -10.00 0.36 -2.30
C ILE A 6 -8.90 0.75 -3.29
N GLY A 7 -8.33 -0.26 -3.94
CA GLY A 7 -7.28 -0.03 -4.94
C GLY A 7 -7.84 0.07 -6.36
N THR A 8 -7.01 0.56 -7.28
CA THR A 8 -7.39 0.83 -8.69
C THR A 8 -7.92 -0.40 -9.42
N ALA A 9 -7.34 -1.59 -9.20
CA ALA A 9 -7.73 -2.80 -9.93
C ALA A 9 -8.66 -3.73 -9.14
N SER A 10 -8.81 -3.52 -7.83
CA SER A 10 -9.63 -4.39 -6.98
C SER A 10 -9.82 -3.82 -5.58
N ILE A 11 -10.92 -4.24 -4.96
CA ILE A 11 -11.16 -4.03 -3.52
C ILE A 11 -10.75 -5.30 -2.77
N LYS A 12 -10.03 -5.14 -1.66
CA LYS A 12 -9.67 -6.22 -0.76
C LYS A 12 -10.19 -5.89 0.64
N VAL A 13 -10.71 -6.90 1.30
CA VAL A 13 -11.17 -6.76 2.68
C VAL A 13 -10.60 -7.88 3.53
N CYS A 14 -10.06 -7.51 4.68
CA CYS A 14 -9.48 -8.44 5.64
C CYS A 14 -10.05 -8.21 7.03
N GLN A 15 -10.30 -9.29 7.75
CA GLN A 15 -10.62 -9.23 9.17
C GLN A 15 -9.70 -10.16 9.94
N VAL A 16 -8.99 -9.58 10.91
CA VAL A 16 -8.15 -10.34 11.84
C VAL A 16 -8.76 -10.36 13.24
N LYS A 17 -8.39 -11.38 14.01
CA LYS A 17 -8.73 -11.50 15.42
C LYS A 17 -7.50 -11.92 16.22
N GLU A 18 -7.42 -11.45 17.45
CA GLU A 18 -6.44 -11.93 18.40
C GLU A 18 -6.76 -13.39 18.79
N THR A 19 -5.78 -14.24 18.69
CA THR A 19 -5.84 -15.65 19.07
C THR A 19 -4.73 -15.96 20.10
N ARG A 20 -4.77 -17.14 20.71
CA ARG A 20 -3.71 -17.57 21.65
C ARG A 20 -2.33 -17.70 20.97
N LYS A 21 -2.27 -17.77 19.63
CA LYS A 21 -1.05 -17.94 18.83
C LYS A 21 -0.62 -16.66 18.10
N GLY A 22 -1.22 -15.51 18.42
CA GLY A 22 -1.03 -14.26 17.71
C GLY A 22 -2.29 -13.87 16.91
N LEU A 23 -2.12 -13.06 15.87
CA LEU A 23 -3.25 -12.66 15.03
C LEU A 23 -3.65 -13.77 14.06
N GLY A 24 -4.98 -13.98 13.94
CA GLY A 24 -5.56 -14.91 12.98
C GLY A 24 -6.37 -14.17 11.91
N LEU A 25 -6.11 -14.48 10.63
CA LEU A 25 -6.95 -14.05 9.53
C LEU A 25 -8.24 -14.90 9.54
N VAL A 26 -9.37 -14.24 9.83
CA VAL A 26 -10.67 -14.92 9.96
C VAL A 26 -11.61 -14.69 8.78
N ARG A 27 -11.43 -13.60 8.02
CA ARG A 27 -12.18 -13.32 6.79
C ARG A 27 -11.27 -12.66 5.76
N LEU A 28 -11.50 -13.02 4.51
CA LEU A 28 -10.83 -12.46 3.35
C LEU A 28 -11.84 -12.33 2.22
N GLY A 29 -11.91 -11.15 1.61
CA GLY A 29 -12.67 -10.89 0.41
C GLY A 29 -11.86 -10.16 -0.64
N TYR A 30 -12.20 -10.41 -1.90
CA TYR A 30 -11.62 -9.80 -3.07
C TYR A 30 -12.69 -9.54 -4.12
N ALA A 31 -12.75 -8.31 -4.63
CA ALA A 31 -13.61 -7.94 -5.74
C ALA A 31 -12.79 -7.20 -6.80
N PRO A 32 -12.70 -7.68 -8.05
CA PRO A 32 -12.05 -6.94 -9.12
C PRO A 32 -12.84 -5.68 -9.46
N LEU A 33 -12.13 -4.63 -9.89
CA LEU A 33 -12.69 -3.42 -10.47
C LEU A 33 -12.28 -3.31 -11.94
N GLY A 34 -13.16 -2.78 -12.76
CA GLY A 34 -12.87 -2.49 -14.16
C GLY A 34 -11.82 -1.37 -14.31
N PRO A 35 -11.10 -1.32 -15.44
CA PRO A 35 -9.97 -0.41 -15.65
C PRO A 35 -10.34 1.08 -15.64
N GLN A 36 -11.61 1.43 -15.80
CA GLN A 36 -12.09 2.81 -15.82
C GLN A 36 -12.85 3.23 -14.55
N VAL A 37 -12.91 2.36 -13.53
CA VAL A 37 -13.66 2.63 -12.29
C VAL A 37 -12.89 3.60 -11.39
N ILE A 38 -11.58 3.41 -11.28
CA ILE A 38 -10.67 4.32 -10.57
C ILE A 38 -9.48 4.59 -11.50
N VAL A 39 -9.25 5.87 -11.82
CA VAL A 39 -8.18 6.31 -12.72
C VAL A 39 -7.34 7.36 -12.00
N ASP A 40 -6.03 7.15 -11.91
CA ASP A 40 -5.08 8.07 -11.24
C ASP A 40 -5.48 8.45 -9.81
N GLY A 41 -6.10 7.51 -9.09
CA GLY A 41 -6.59 7.71 -7.73
C GLY A 41 -7.94 8.42 -7.61
N GLN A 42 -8.55 8.83 -8.73
CA GLN A 42 -9.89 9.43 -8.78
C GLN A 42 -10.96 8.38 -9.07
N VAL A 43 -12.06 8.43 -8.36
CA VAL A 43 -13.19 7.53 -8.52
C VAL A 43 -14.07 8.04 -9.66
N MET A 44 -14.03 7.35 -10.81
CA MET A 44 -14.83 7.71 -12.00
C MET A 44 -16.23 7.09 -11.96
N ASP A 45 -16.39 5.93 -11.30
CA ASP A 45 -17.67 5.24 -11.13
C ASP A 45 -17.85 4.83 -9.66
N SER A 46 -18.47 5.71 -8.90
CA SER A 46 -18.79 5.47 -7.50
C SER A 46 -19.80 4.35 -7.29
N GLY A 47 -20.72 4.16 -8.26
CA GLY A 47 -21.72 3.10 -8.23
C GLY A 47 -21.07 1.72 -8.27
N ALA A 48 -20.15 1.51 -9.21
CA ALA A 48 -19.39 0.27 -9.34
C ALA A 48 -18.54 -0.03 -8.09
N VAL A 49 -17.92 0.99 -7.47
CA VAL A 49 -17.15 0.80 -6.22
C VAL A 49 -18.08 0.39 -5.07
N VAL A 50 -19.24 1.04 -4.91
CA VAL A 50 -20.22 0.72 -3.86
C VAL A 50 -20.76 -0.70 -4.03
N GLU A 51 -21.11 -1.09 -5.25
CA GLU A 51 -21.58 -2.45 -5.56
C GLU A 51 -20.50 -3.50 -5.23
N ALA A 52 -19.26 -3.24 -5.63
CA ALA A 52 -18.13 -4.12 -5.34
C ALA A 52 -17.86 -4.24 -3.83
N LEU A 53 -17.97 -3.13 -3.07
CA LEU A 53 -17.89 -3.14 -1.61
C LEU A 53 -18.98 -3.99 -0.97
N GLN A 54 -20.24 -3.82 -1.39
CA GLN A 54 -21.35 -4.62 -0.88
C GLN A 54 -21.18 -6.10 -1.17
N LYS A 55 -20.79 -6.41 -2.42
CA LYS A 55 -20.54 -7.77 -2.88
C LYS A 55 -19.41 -8.45 -2.09
N VAL A 56 -18.26 -7.79 -1.95
CA VAL A 56 -17.10 -8.38 -1.27
C VAL A 56 -17.38 -8.68 0.20
N PHE A 57 -18.12 -7.80 0.91
CA PHE A 57 -18.54 -8.05 2.29
C PHE A 57 -19.53 -9.22 2.40
N HIS A 58 -20.49 -9.30 1.47
CA HIS A 58 -21.44 -10.39 1.41
C HIS A 58 -20.74 -11.73 1.15
N ASP A 59 -19.91 -11.81 0.13
CA ASP A 59 -19.24 -13.03 -0.30
C ASP A 59 -18.23 -13.53 0.76
N ALA A 60 -17.53 -12.60 1.42
CA ALA A 60 -16.65 -12.90 2.56
C ALA A 60 -17.40 -13.17 3.87
N LYS A 61 -18.74 -13.07 3.89
CA LYS A 61 -19.61 -13.25 5.08
C LYS A 61 -19.18 -12.37 6.26
N ILE A 62 -18.73 -11.14 5.99
CA ILE A 62 -18.32 -10.16 7.00
C ILE A 62 -19.57 -9.43 7.49
N ARG A 63 -19.89 -9.58 8.80
CA ARG A 63 -21.04 -8.92 9.42
C ARG A 63 -20.68 -7.59 10.09
N GLN A 64 -19.42 -7.45 10.50
CA GLN A 64 -18.89 -6.23 11.12
C GLN A 64 -18.94 -5.09 10.11
N LYS A 65 -19.42 -3.91 10.54
CA LYS A 65 -19.57 -2.73 9.70
C LYS A 65 -18.49 -1.68 9.94
N GLU A 66 -17.90 -1.68 11.14
CA GLU A 66 -16.78 -0.82 11.48
C GLU A 66 -15.56 -1.20 10.67
N CYS A 67 -15.05 -0.24 9.89
CA CYS A 67 -13.92 -0.46 8.99
C CYS A 67 -12.88 0.65 9.10
N ALA A 68 -11.66 0.30 8.72
CA ALA A 68 -10.56 1.22 8.45
C ALA A 68 -10.33 1.27 6.94
N LEU A 69 -10.14 2.47 6.42
CA LEU A 69 -9.79 2.80 5.04
C LEU A 69 -8.38 3.36 4.98
N SER A 70 -7.84 3.49 3.80
CA SER A 70 -6.61 4.26 3.56
C SER A 70 -6.70 5.09 2.29
N VAL A 71 -5.84 6.10 2.23
CA VAL A 71 -5.62 6.95 1.07
C VAL A 71 -4.15 6.92 0.69
N SER A 72 -3.86 7.22 -0.58
CA SER A 72 -2.51 7.28 -1.13
C SER A 72 -2.47 8.20 -2.35
N GLY A 73 -1.31 8.33 -2.97
CA GLY A 73 -1.13 9.12 -4.18
C GLY A 73 -0.87 10.60 -3.92
N GLN A 74 -1.11 11.41 -4.94
CA GLN A 74 -0.74 12.84 -4.95
C GLN A 74 -1.50 13.72 -3.95
N SER A 75 -2.57 13.19 -3.35
CA SER A 75 -3.35 13.89 -2.32
C SER A 75 -2.75 13.76 -0.93
N VAL A 76 -1.72 12.96 -0.77
CA VAL A 76 -1.05 12.70 0.50
C VAL A 76 0.36 13.28 0.48
N ILE A 77 0.68 14.05 1.51
CA ILE A 77 2.02 14.59 1.74
C ILE A 77 2.54 14.05 3.06
N ILE A 78 3.74 13.50 3.03
CA ILE A 78 4.44 13.00 4.20
C ILE A 78 5.79 13.71 4.24
N ARG A 79 6.11 14.34 5.38
CA ARG A 79 7.35 15.10 5.57
C ARG A 79 7.94 14.82 6.94
N LYS A 80 9.24 14.53 6.98
CA LYS A 80 10.00 14.61 8.21
C LYS A 80 10.45 16.07 8.38
N ILE A 81 10.05 16.70 9.47
CA ILE A 81 10.42 18.09 9.81
C ILE A 81 11.13 18.11 11.16
N THR A 82 11.95 19.12 11.36
CA THR A 82 12.61 19.37 12.65
C THR A 82 12.09 20.70 13.20
N VAL A 83 11.54 20.67 14.41
CA VAL A 83 10.99 21.84 15.09
C VAL A 83 11.68 22.06 16.45
N PRO A 84 11.60 23.24 17.06
CA PRO A 84 12.05 23.44 18.42
C PRO A 84 11.41 22.47 19.40
N MET A 85 12.09 22.17 20.51
CA MET A 85 11.53 21.36 21.57
C MET A 85 10.32 22.06 22.19
N MET A 86 9.17 21.38 22.24
CA MET A 86 7.96 21.89 22.86
C MET A 86 7.17 20.76 23.53
N THR A 87 6.22 21.12 24.37
CA THR A 87 5.25 20.17 24.96
C THR A 87 4.22 19.71 23.92
N GLU A 88 3.45 18.67 24.23
CA GLU A 88 2.37 18.22 23.36
C GLU A 88 1.31 19.31 23.16
N ALA A 89 0.94 20.04 24.21
CA ALA A 89 -0.04 21.12 24.12
C ALA A 89 0.44 22.26 23.21
N GLU A 90 1.70 22.67 23.33
CA GLU A 90 2.30 23.68 22.45
C GLU A 90 2.38 23.19 21.01
N LEU A 91 2.68 21.91 20.81
CA LEU A 91 2.75 21.32 19.49
C LEU A 91 1.37 21.25 18.81
N GLU A 92 0.33 20.87 19.54
CA GLU A 92 -1.06 20.88 19.03
C GLU A 92 -1.50 22.26 18.55
N GLU A 93 -1.10 23.33 19.26
CA GLU A 93 -1.39 24.71 18.86
C GLU A 93 -0.57 25.16 17.63
N GLN A 94 0.68 24.70 17.51
CA GLN A 94 1.60 25.18 16.47
C GLN A 94 1.64 24.31 15.23
N ILE A 95 1.19 23.06 15.29
CA ILE A 95 1.37 22.11 14.20
C ILE A 95 0.73 22.57 12.88
N GLN A 96 -0.38 23.28 12.94
CA GLN A 96 -1.03 23.80 11.73
C GLN A 96 -0.18 24.86 11.05
N TRP A 97 0.46 25.75 11.83
CA TRP A 97 1.37 26.78 11.31
C TRP A 97 2.65 26.16 10.74
N GLU A 98 3.21 25.16 11.42
CA GLU A 98 4.34 24.37 10.88
C GLU A 98 3.95 23.66 9.58
N ALA A 99 2.76 23.10 9.53
CA ALA A 99 2.24 22.43 8.35
C ALA A 99 2.13 23.35 7.13
N GLU A 100 1.67 24.61 7.31
CA GLU A 100 1.55 25.59 6.22
C GLU A 100 2.89 25.85 5.52
N GLN A 101 4.02 25.72 6.22
CA GLN A 101 5.34 25.96 5.64
C GLN A 101 5.85 24.76 4.81
N HIS A 102 5.34 23.57 5.08
CA HIS A 102 5.86 22.32 4.51
C HIS A 102 4.91 21.62 3.55
N ILE A 103 3.63 22.01 3.53
CA ILE A 103 2.58 21.40 2.73
C ILE A 103 2.20 22.32 1.57
N PRO A 104 2.23 21.84 0.31
CA PRO A 104 1.92 22.66 -0.87
C PRO A 104 0.41 22.82 -1.14
N PHE A 105 -0.44 22.56 -0.14
CA PHE A 105 -1.89 22.70 -0.19
C PHE A 105 -2.35 23.75 0.81
N ASP A 106 -3.51 24.38 0.57
CA ASP A 106 -4.14 25.19 1.61
C ASP A 106 -4.47 24.29 2.82
N ILE A 107 -4.08 24.74 4.02
CA ILE A 107 -4.28 23.96 5.26
C ILE A 107 -5.76 23.65 5.52
N LYS A 108 -6.66 24.49 4.99
CA LYS A 108 -8.12 24.27 5.10
C LYS A 108 -8.62 23.09 4.28
N ASP A 109 -7.89 22.73 3.22
CA ASP A 109 -8.27 21.67 2.29
C ASP A 109 -7.68 20.31 2.68
N VAL A 110 -6.91 20.25 3.76
CA VAL A 110 -6.25 19.02 4.24
C VAL A 110 -6.62 18.68 5.68
N HIS A 111 -6.57 17.40 5.98
CA HIS A 111 -6.40 16.91 7.35
C HIS A 111 -4.92 16.78 7.61
N VAL A 112 -4.47 17.31 8.73
CA VAL A 112 -3.08 17.24 9.19
C VAL A 112 -3.03 16.36 10.43
N ASP A 113 -2.04 15.49 10.46
CA ASP A 113 -1.70 14.64 11.60
C ASP A 113 -0.18 14.59 11.75
N TYR A 114 0.32 14.23 12.93
CA TYR A 114 1.75 14.16 13.17
C TYR A 114 2.13 13.07 14.17
N GLN A 115 3.38 12.63 14.07
CA GLN A 115 3.99 11.74 15.03
C GLN A 115 5.35 12.27 15.46
N VAL A 116 5.62 12.34 16.77
CA VAL A 116 6.95 12.65 17.30
C VAL A 116 7.84 11.42 17.09
N LEU A 117 8.85 11.55 16.22
CA LEU A 117 9.81 10.51 15.93
C LEU A 117 10.95 10.46 16.95
N ARG A 118 11.49 11.63 17.27
CA ARG A 118 12.66 11.75 18.15
C ARG A 118 12.70 13.09 18.86
N ARG A 119 13.07 13.08 20.13
CA ARG A 119 13.38 14.27 20.92
C ARG A 119 14.90 14.37 21.11
N ARG A 120 15.51 15.49 20.67
CA ARG A 120 16.96 15.77 20.79
C ARG A 120 17.18 16.83 21.85
N ALA A 121 17.26 16.43 23.11
CA ALA A 121 17.35 17.35 24.24
C ALA A 121 18.59 18.27 24.16
N GLU A 122 19.74 17.75 23.73
CA GLU A 122 20.98 18.48 23.58
C GLU A 122 20.89 19.62 22.55
N ALA A 123 20.13 19.44 21.50
CA ALA A 123 19.91 20.44 20.45
C ALA A 123 18.66 21.30 20.70
N SER A 124 17.89 21.05 21.76
CA SER A 124 16.58 21.66 22.00
C SER A 124 15.64 21.58 20.79
N GLN A 125 15.67 20.44 20.10
CA GLN A 125 14.89 20.15 18.89
C GLN A 125 14.18 18.80 18.97
N MET A 126 13.14 18.63 18.15
CA MET A 126 12.48 17.35 17.94
C MET A 126 12.15 17.13 16.46
N ASP A 127 12.21 15.86 16.05
CA ASP A 127 11.85 15.44 14.70
C ASP A 127 10.41 14.94 14.72
N LEU A 128 9.61 15.43 13.77
CA LEU A 128 8.22 15.04 13.55
C LEU A 128 8.07 14.40 12.20
N LEU A 129 7.20 13.42 12.11
CA LEU A 129 6.60 12.98 10.86
C LEU A 129 5.28 13.73 10.70
N LEU A 130 5.24 14.65 9.76
CA LEU A 130 4.05 15.43 9.41
C LEU A 130 3.35 14.74 8.25
N VAL A 131 2.05 14.57 8.39
CA VAL A 131 1.20 13.93 7.37
C VAL A 131 0.04 14.87 7.05
N ALA A 132 -0.22 15.07 5.77
CA ALA A 132 -1.39 15.79 5.31
C ALA A 132 -2.08 15.03 4.19
N ALA A 133 -3.39 14.93 4.25
CA ALA A 133 -4.20 14.32 3.20
C ALA A 133 -5.38 15.20 2.84
N LYS A 134 -5.70 15.31 1.55
CA LYS A 134 -6.82 16.13 1.07
C LYS A 134 -8.14 15.66 1.66
N ARG A 135 -8.92 16.61 2.19
CA ARG A 135 -10.23 16.36 2.82
C ARG A 135 -11.21 15.72 1.87
N ASP A 136 -11.25 16.21 0.63
CA ASP A 136 -12.15 15.71 -0.42
C ASP A 136 -11.91 14.22 -0.70
N GLN A 137 -10.65 13.77 -0.78
CA GLN A 137 -10.36 12.36 -1.03
C GLN A 137 -10.76 11.48 0.16
N ILE A 138 -10.45 11.92 1.40
CA ILE A 138 -10.85 11.19 2.60
C ILE A 138 -12.37 11.07 2.66
N GLU A 139 -13.09 12.18 2.42
CA GLU A 139 -14.55 12.20 2.47
C GLU A 139 -15.18 11.40 1.33
N GLU A 140 -14.62 11.43 0.12
CA GLU A 140 -15.06 10.60 -1.01
C GLU A 140 -15.01 9.10 -0.64
N TYR A 141 -13.85 8.63 -0.14
CA TYR A 141 -13.67 7.22 0.25
C TYR A 141 -14.58 6.84 1.44
N ALA A 142 -14.71 7.74 2.42
CA ALA A 142 -15.62 7.54 3.54
C ALA A 142 -17.08 7.48 3.08
N GLN A 143 -17.49 8.29 2.10
CA GLN A 143 -18.83 8.29 1.55
C GLN A 143 -19.13 7.02 0.75
N LEU A 144 -18.17 6.51 -0.03
CA LEU A 144 -18.30 5.21 -0.71
C LEU A 144 -18.58 4.09 0.31
N ALA A 145 -17.84 4.06 1.40
CA ALA A 145 -18.05 3.08 2.47
C ALA A 145 -19.43 3.24 3.13
N ARG A 146 -19.86 4.48 3.44
CA ARG A 146 -21.20 4.75 3.99
C ARG A 146 -22.32 4.32 3.05
N ASN A 147 -22.17 4.59 1.75
CA ASN A 147 -23.11 4.16 0.72
C ASN A 147 -23.19 2.64 0.62
N ALA A 148 -22.08 1.94 0.87
CA ALA A 148 -22.04 0.48 0.98
C ALA A 148 -22.57 -0.05 2.34
N LYS A 149 -23.14 0.82 3.21
CA LYS A 149 -23.65 0.51 4.55
C LYS A 149 -22.56 0.08 5.54
N LEU A 150 -21.35 0.58 5.33
CA LEU A 150 -20.22 0.41 6.25
C LEU A 150 -20.10 1.66 7.15
N LYS A 151 -19.28 1.54 8.20
CA LYS A 151 -19.01 2.59 9.17
C LYS A 151 -17.50 2.84 9.21
N PRO A 152 -16.97 3.73 8.36
CA PRO A 152 -15.55 4.07 8.38
C PRO A 152 -15.23 4.83 9.67
N LEU A 153 -14.27 4.33 10.45
CA LEU A 153 -13.85 4.92 11.73
C LEU A 153 -12.44 5.50 11.65
N VAL A 154 -11.59 4.93 10.78
CA VAL A 154 -10.19 5.31 10.60
C VAL A 154 -9.91 5.45 9.12
N CYS A 155 -9.18 6.49 8.75
CA CYS A 155 -8.54 6.64 7.46
C CYS A 155 -7.03 6.76 7.68
N ASP A 156 -6.27 5.82 7.14
CA ASP A 156 -4.82 5.71 7.29
C ASP A 156 -4.12 6.02 5.95
N ILE A 157 -2.81 5.89 5.91
CA ILE A 157 -1.99 6.01 4.70
C ILE A 157 -1.48 4.62 4.31
N ASP A 158 -1.57 4.24 3.02
CA ASP A 158 -1.17 2.92 2.53
C ASP A 158 0.24 2.51 2.99
N ALA A 159 1.22 3.41 2.88
CA ALA A 159 2.60 3.13 3.27
C ALA A 159 2.74 2.77 4.76
N PHE A 160 1.96 3.42 5.63
CA PHE A 160 2.00 3.14 7.07
C PHE A 160 1.26 1.86 7.44
N THR A 161 0.18 1.54 6.72
CA THR A 161 -0.51 0.25 6.93
C THR A 161 0.40 -0.93 6.60
N VAL A 162 1.18 -0.81 5.51
CA VAL A 162 2.17 -1.82 5.12
C VAL A 162 3.29 -1.91 6.17
N GLN A 163 3.78 -0.78 6.67
CA GLN A 163 4.77 -0.74 7.75
C GLN A 163 4.25 -1.42 9.02
N ASN A 164 3.06 -1.05 9.50
CA ASN A 164 2.46 -1.63 10.71
C ASN A 164 2.32 -3.15 10.62
N LEU A 165 1.95 -3.66 9.45
CA LEU A 165 1.87 -5.10 9.21
C LEU A 165 3.27 -5.74 9.17
N PHE A 166 4.25 -5.07 8.57
CA PHE A 166 5.63 -5.54 8.53
C PHE A 166 6.22 -5.63 9.95
N GLU A 167 6.02 -4.60 10.78
CA GLU A 167 6.44 -4.57 12.18
C GLU A 167 5.82 -5.72 12.99
N TYR A 168 4.56 -6.03 12.74
CA TYR A 168 3.91 -7.17 13.36
C TYR A 168 4.55 -8.50 12.91
N SER A 169 4.85 -8.64 11.62
CA SER A 169 5.37 -9.90 11.06
C SER A 169 6.87 -10.08 11.30
N ARG A 170 7.62 -8.98 11.30
CA ARG A 170 9.08 -8.96 11.48
C ARG A 170 9.47 -7.81 12.40
N ALA A 171 10.38 -8.06 13.32
CA ALA A 171 10.97 -6.99 14.10
C ALA A 171 11.72 -6.04 13.17
N LEU A 172 11.45 -4.73 13.27
CA LEU A 172 12.26 -3.73 12.59
C LEU A 172 13.68 -3.74 13.16
N PRO A 173 14.71 -3.84 12.30
CA PRO A 173 16.08 -3.73 12.77
C PRO A 173 16.33 -2.31 13.31
N ALA A 174 16.72 -2.22 14.58
CA ALA A 174 16.92 -0.92 15.22
C ALA A 174 18.15 -0.15 14.69
N ASP A 175 19.09 -0.85 14.06
CA ASP A 175 20.39 -0.37 13.59
C ASP A 175 20.55 -0.44 12.07
N GLN A 176 19.50 -0.77 11.34
CA GLN A 176 19.54 -0.93 9.89
C GLN A 176 18.52 -0.03 9.21
N THR A 177 18.88 0.42 8.02
CA THR A 177 17.97 1.08 7.10
C THR A 177 17.42 0.05 6.11
N ILE A 178 16.10 -0.05 6.00
CA ILE A 178 15.42 -0.93 5.05
C ILE A 178 14.42 -0.15 4.21
N ALA A 179 14.10 -0.66 3.03
CA ALA A 179 13.04 -0.12 2.18
C ALA A 179 11.88 -1.11 2.06
N LEU A 180 10.67 -0.65 2.31
CA LEU A 180 9.43 -1.36 2.01
C LEU A 180 8.83 -0.78 0.74
N ILE A 181 8.54 -1.64 -0.24
CA ILE A 181 7.97 -1.22 -1.51
C ILE A 181 6.69 -2.02 -1.75
N ASN A 182 5.56 -1.31 -1.83
CA ASN A 182 4.28 -1.90 -2.24
C ASN A 182 4.00 -1.52 -3.68
N VAL A 183 4.10 -2.49 -4.60
CA VAL A 183 3.86 -2.26 -6.04
C VAL A 183 2.43 -2.66 -6.38
N GLY A 184 1.56 -1.66 -6.43
CA GLY A 184 0.15 -1.81 -6.77
C GLY A 184 -0.11 -1.86 -8.28
N ALA A 185 -1.37 -1.61 -8.66
CA ALA A 185 -1.80 -1.58 -10.06
C ALA A 185 -1.37 -0.26 -10.75
N SER A 186 -1.67 0.89 -10.17
CA SER A 186 -1.35 2.20 -10.75
C SER A 186 -0.26 2.95 -10.01
N LEU A 187 -0.08 2.69 -8.72
CA LEU A 187 0.87 3.35 -7.84
C LEU A 187 1.82 2.33 -7.21
N SER A 188 3.05 2.78 -6.96
CA SER A 188 3.99 2.09 -6.09
C SER A 188 4.36 3.00 -4.93
N SER A 189 4.21 2.53 -3.69
CA SER A 189 4.64 3.26 -2.51
C SER A 189 5.99 2.73 -2.02
N LEU A 190 6.91 3.65 -1.79
CA LEU A 190 8.21 3.41 -1.17
C LEU A 190 8.20 4.02 0.22
N ASN A 191 8.52 3.24 1.24
CA ASN A 191 8.73 3.70 2.61
C ASN A 191 10.10 3.21 3.10
N ILE A 192 11.01 4.13 3.41
CA ILE A 192 12.33 3.82 3.96
C ILE A 192 12.27 3.99 5.47
N ILE A 193 12.62 2.93 6.17
CA ILE A 193 12.65 2.86 7.62
C ILE A 193 14.10 2.85 8.08
N ALA A 194 14.46 3.83 8.87
CA ALA A 194 15.79 3.95 9.48
C ALA A 194 15.63 4.09 10.99
N ASN A 195 16.44 3.36 11.75
CA ASN A 195 16.37 3.37 13.22
C ASN A 195 14.96 3.05 13.78
N GLY A 196 14.22 2.17 13.08
CA GLY A 196 12.89 1.73 13.48
C GLY A 196 11.76 2.73 13.20
N VAL A 197 12.01 3.85 12.53
CA VAL A 197 10.98 4.85 12.18
C VAL A 197 10.97 5.16 10.69
N SER A 198 9.82 5.58 10.17
CA SER A 198 9.71 6.05 8.79
C SER A 198 10.57 7.30 8.60
N ALA A 199 11.61 7.19 7.78
CA ALA A 199 12.56 8.26 7.50
C ALA A 199 12.27 8.97 6.17
N PHE A 200 11.68 8.26 5.21
CA PHE A 200 11.35 8.79 3.89
C PHE A 200 10.22 7.99 3.27
N THR A 201 9.24 8.67 2.72
CA THR A 201 8.12 8.05 2.00
C THR A 201 7.94 8.74 0.65
N ARG A 202 7.71 7.96 -0.40
CA ARG A 202 7.45 8.47 -1.74
C ARG A 202 6.45 7.61 -2.49
N GLU A 203 5.51 8.26 -3.13
CA GLU A 203 4.60 7.64 -4.11
C GLU A 203 5.19 7.78 -5.51
N ILE A 204 5.18 6.68 -6.25
CA ILE A 204 5.63 6.58 -7.64
C ILE A 204 4.40 6.29 -8.48
N ALA A 205 4.06 7.19 -9.41
CA ALA A 205 2.90 7.07 -10.29
C ALA A 205 3.14 6.03 -11.40
N ASN A 206 3.55 4.82 -11.01
CA ASN A 206 3.79 3.69 -11.88
C ASN A 206 3.52 2.38 -11.12
N GLY A 207 2.95 1.40 -11.81
CA GLY A 207 2.60 0.11 -11.24
C GLY A 207 2.32 -0.94 -12.32
N GLY A 208 1.68 -2.03 -11.93
CA GLY A 208 1.42 -3.18 -12.80
C GLY A 208 0.56 -2.88 -14.04
N ASN A 209 -0.28 -1.84 -13.99
CA ASN A 209 -1.09 -1.44 -15.14
C ASN A 209 -0.23 -0.93 -16.31
N GLY A 210 0.92 -0.31 -16.04
CA GLY A 210 1.86 0.09 -17.08
C GLY A 210 2.31 -1.09 -17.93
N ILE A 211 2.53 -2.25 -17.31
CA ILE A 211 2.86 -3.50 -18.00
C ILE A 211 1.69 -3.98 -18.87
N THR A 212 0.48 -4.00 -18.28
CA THR A 212 -0.73 -4.43 -18.99
C THR A 212 -1.01 -3.57 -20.21
N GLU A 213 -0.90 -2.26 -20.06
CA GLU A 213 -1.13 -1.30 -21.15
C GLU A 213 -0.07 -1.43 -22.26
N GLU A 214 1.18 -1.67 -21.91
CA GLU A 214 2.22 -1.85 -22.90
C GLU A 214 2.06 -3.19 -23.66
N ILE A 215 1.69 -4.27 -22.98
CA ILE A 215 1.32 -5.54 -23.63
C ILE A 215 0.14 -5.31 -24.59
N ARG A 216 -0.91 -4.60 -24.11
CA ARG A 216 -2.09 -4.30 -24.91
C ARG A 216 -1.74 -3.55 -26.20
N LYS A 217 -0.88 -2.56 -26.11
CA LYS A 217 -0.43 -1.75 -27.25
C LYS A 217 0.40 -2.56 -28.25
N GLN A 218 1.41 -3.28 -27.75
CA GLN A 218 2.36 -3.97 -28.62
C GLN A 218 1.77 -5.20 -29.32
N LEU A 219 0.84 -5.92 -28.64
CA LEU A 219 0.22 -7.11 -29.19
C LEU A 219 -1.15 -6.83 -29.82
N ASN A 220 -1.68 -5.60 -29.67
CA ASN A 220 -3.03 -5.20 -30.10
C ASN A 220 -4.12 -6.17 -29.59
N VAL A 221 -4.07 -6.49 -28.30
CA VAL A 221 -5.03 -7.39 -27.63
C VAL A 221 -5.91 -6.61 -26.65
N PRO A 222 -7.10 -7.15 -26.28
CA PRO A 222 -7.93 -6.56 -25.22
C PRO A 222 -7.21 -6.52 -23.86
N HIS A 223 -7.64 -5.62 -22.99
CA HIS A 223 -7.07 -5.44 -21.65
C HIS A 223 -7.05 -6.73 -20.82
N GLU A 224 -8.15 -7.48 -20.84
CA GLU A 224 -8.27 -8.76 -20.10
C GLU A 224 -7.24 -9.79 -20.57
N GLN A 225 -6.99 -9.88 -21.88
CA GLN A 225 -6.00 -10.79 -22.43
C GLN A 225 -4.57 -10.32 -22.08
N ALA A 226 -4.31 -9.01 -22.12
CA ALA A 226 -3.02 -8.46 -21.71
C ALA A 226 -2.73 -8.71 -20.23
N GLU A 227 -3.74 -8.55 -19.36
CA GLU A 227 -3.65 -8.86 -17.94
C GLU A 227 -3.41 -10.36 -17.69
N ALA A 228 -4.12 -11.23 -18.43
CA ALA A 228 -3.89 -12.67 -18.36
C ALA A 228 -2.45 -13.03 -18.77
N TYR A 229 -1.93 -12.46 -19.85
CA TYR A 229 -0.55 -12.66 -20.27
C TYR A 229 0.46 -12.19 -19.20
N LYS A 230 0.25 -11.04 -18.61
CA LYS A 230 1.09 -10.52 -17.51
C LYS A 230 1.11 -11.49 -16.32
N CYS A 231 -0.01 -12.12 -16.02
CA CYS A 231 -0.16 -13.06 -14.90
C CYS A 231 0.28 -14.50 -15.23
N GLY A 232 0.95 -14.75 -16.35
CA GLY A 232 1.48 -16.05 -16.72
C GLY A 232 0.66 -16.81 -17.78
N GLY A 233 -0.23 -16.11 -18.46
CA GLY A 233 -1.13 -16.65 -19.49
C GLY A 233 -2.43 -17.22 -18.91
N ALA A 234 -3.50 -17.19 -19.71
CA ALA A 234 -4.72 -17.91 -19.38
C ALA A 234 -4.44 -19.42 -19.44
N ALA A 235 -4.99 -20.17 -18.48
CA ALA A 235 -4.96 -21.63 -18.56
C ALA A 235 -5.54 -22.07 -19.92
N SER A 236 -4.90 -23.06 -20.56
CA SER A 236 -5.41 -23.62 -21.81
C SER A 236 -6.82 -24.15 -21.57
N ALA A 237 -7.74 -23.92 -22.51
CA ALA A 237 -9.08 -24.51 -22.45
C ALA A 237 -9.06 -26.05 -22.41
N ASP A 238 -7.99 -26.63 -22.99
CA ASP A 238 -7.81 -28.10 -23.09
C ASP A 238 -7.06 -28.67 -21.87
N ASP A 239 -6.37 -27.87 -21.07
CA ASP A 239 -5.65 -28.30 -19.86
C ASP A 239 -5.61 -27.16 -18.81
N PRO A 240 -6.59 -27.10 -17.89
CA PRO A 240 -6.66 -26.03 -16.84
C PRO A 240 -5.50 -26.00 -15.85
N GLY A 241 -4.70 -27.04 -15.79
CA GLY A 241 -3.52 -27.16 -14.93
C GLY A 241 -2.21 -26.70 -15.58
N ARG A 242 -2.23 -26.43 -16.89
CA ARG A 242 -1.02 -26.04 -17.62
C ARG A 242 -0.96 -24.52 -17.76
N PRO A 243 0.15 -23.87 -17.35
CA PRO A 243 0.33 -22.46 -17.62
C PRO A 243 0.16 -22.15 -19.11
N GLY A 244 -0.63 -21.15 -19.44
CA GLY A 244 -0.81 -20.71 -20.81
C GLY A 244 0.53 -20.33 -21.43
N MET A 245 0.66 -20.51 -22.75
CA MET A 245 1.86 -20.11 -23.46
C MET A 245 1.93 -18.58 -23.53
N VAL A 246 2.89 -17.97 -22.82
CA VAL A 246 3.13 -16.53 -22.84
C VAL A 246 4.05 -16.23 -24.03
N PRO A 247 3.63 -15.38 -24.98
CA PRO A 247 4.48 -14.99 -26.11
C PRO A 247 5.80 -14.38 -25.63
N GLN A 248 6.91 -14.67 -26.32
CA GLN A 248 8.23 -14.11 -25.97
C GLN A 248 8.23 -12.58 -25.93
N GLN A 249 7.45 -11.95 -26.81
CA GLN A 249 7.28 -10.49 -26.84
C GLN A 249 6.70 -9.96 -25.53
N VAL A 250 5.78 -10.68 -24.91
CA VAL A 250 5.21 -10.32 -23.59
C VAL A 250 6.30 -10.35 -22.51
N VAL A 251 7.16 -11.34 -22.52
CA VAL A 251 8.29 -11.41 -21.56
C VAL A 251 9.20 -10.19 -21.69
N GLN A 252 9.51 -9.78 -22.94
CA GLN A 252 10.32 -8.58 -23.20
C GLN A 252 9.64 -7.31 -22.70
N VAL A 253 8.33 -7.18 -22.90
CA VAL A 253 7.54 -6.04 -22.37
C VAL A 253 7.58 -5.99 -20.85
N ILE A 254 7.35 -7.14 -20.19
CA ILE A 254 7.41 -7.23 -18.73
C ILE A 254 8.77 -6.81 -18.21
N GLU A 255 9.86 -7.26 -18.83
CA GLU A 255 11.23 -6.88 -18.45
C GLU A 255 11.49 -5.40 -18.65
N ALA A 256 11.11 -4.82 -19.78
CA ALA A 256 11.34 -3.41 -20.11
C ALA A 256 10.58 -2.46 -19.16
N VAL A 257 9.29 -2.75 -18.90
CA VAL A 257 8.49 -1.92 -17.99
C VAL A 257 8.93 -2.11 -16.54
N SER A 258 9.29 -3.34 -16.14
CA SER A 258 9.87 -3.60 -14.81
C SER A 258 11.17 -2.81 -14.60
N ASP A 259 12.00 -2.69 -15.62
CA ASP A 259 13.21 -1.90 -15.56
C ASP A 259 12.94 -0.39 -15.43
N THR A 260 11.86 0.10 -16.04
CA THR A 260 11.39 1.50 -15.88
C THR A 260 10.92 1.77 -14.45
N ILE A 261 10.10 0.89 -13.87
CA ILE A 261 9.66 1.00 -12.48
C ILE A 261 10.86 0.96 -11.53
N ALA A 262 11.79 0.02 -11.75
CA ALA A 262 13.00 -0.10 -10.94
C ALA A 262 13.90 1.14 -11.03
N ALA A 263 13.95 1.81 -12.18
CA ALA A 263 14.70 3.07 -12.35
C ALA A 263 14.11 4.21 -11.51
N GLU A 264 12.78 4.28 -11.39
CA GLU A 264 12.12 5.28 -10.55
C GLU A 264 12.32 5.01 -9.06
N ILE A 265 12.27 3.74 -8.67
CA ILE A 265 12.60 3.30 -7.31
C ILE A 265 14.04 3.70 -7.00
N GLN A 266 15.01 3.35 -7.87
CA GLN A 266 16.41 3.70 -7.69
C GLN A 266 16.61 5.20 -7.49
N ARG A 267 16.02 6.06 -8.34
CA ARG A 267 16.11 7.53 -8.16
C ARG A 267 15.63 7.99 -6.79
N SER A 268 14.61 7.33 -6.25
CA SER A 268 14.09 7.66 -4.92
C SER A 268 15.03 7.21 -3.80
N LEU A 269 15.65 6.05 -3.95
CA LEU A 269 16.67 5.55 -3.02
C LEU A 269 17.92 6.43 -3.06
N ASP A 270 18.40 6.80 -4.25
CA ASP A 270 19.56 7.69 -4.42
C ASP A 270 19.31 9.07 -3.80
N PHE A 271 18.11 9.62 -3.99
CA PHE A 271 17.71 10.88 -3.36
C PHE A 271 17.75 10.77 -1.82
N PHE A 272 17.18 9.71 -1.25
CA PHE A 272 17.23 9.48 0.18
C PHE A 272 18.68 9.38 0.69
N MET A 273 19.51 8.56 0.05
CA MET A 273 20.91 8.38 0.41
C MET A 273 21.71 9.70 0.38
N ALA A 274 21.42 10.56 -0.61
CA ALA A 274 22.10 11.85 -0.76
C ALA A 274 21.64 12.90 0.26
N THR A 275 20.43 12.79 0.83
CA THR A 275 19.82 13.88 1.61
C THR A 275 19.55 13.54 3.07
N SER A 276 19.49 12.27 3.45
CA SER A 276 19.06 11.88 4.80
C SER A 276 20.16 11.89 5.85
N GLY A 277 21.41 11.65 5.44
CA GLY A 277 22.51 11.40 6.38
C GLY A 277 22.39 10.07 7.15
N GLU A 278 21.41 9.23 6.80
CA GLU A 278 21.21 7.90 7.39
C GLU A 278 22.15 6.88 6.70
N GLY A 279 22.28 5.69 7.31
CA GLY A 279 23.11 4.61 6.77
C GLY A 279 22.61 4.03 5.45
N GLU A 280 23.45 3.18 4.83
CA GLU A 280 23.09 2.49 3.61
C GLU A 280 21.86 1.59 3.79
N ILE A 281 21.09 1.40 2.72
CA ILE A 281 19.92 0.52 2.71
C ILE A 281 20.40 -0.93 2.71
N ALA A 282 20.18 -1.63 3.81
CA ALA A 282 20.64 -3.00 4.01
C ALA A 282 19.81 -4.02 3.21
N ARG A 283 18.50 -3.76 3.01
CA ARG A 283 17.59 -4.66 2.32
C ARG A 283 16.35 -3.94 1.80
N ILE A 284 15.83 -4.45 0.69
CA ILE A 284 14.55 -4.02 0.11
C ILE A 284 13.55 -5.16 0.23
N TYR A 285 12.36 -4.86 0.78
CA TYR A 285 11.23 -5.77 0.82
C TYR A 285 10.16 -5.31 -0.14
N VAL A 286 9.69 -6.21 -1.01
CA VAL A 286 8.69 -5.90 -2.03
C VAL A 286 7.41 -6.68 -1.75
N THR A 287 6.27 -5.99 -1.80
CA THR A 287 4.92 -6.55 -1.65
C THR A 287 3.98 -5.91 -2.67
N GLY A 288 2.69 -6.24 -2.63
CA GLY A 288 1.71 -5.75 -3.59
C GLY A 288 1.47 -6.70 -4.77
N GLY A 289 0.47 -6.41 -5.59
CA GLY A 289 0.05 -7.30 -6.67
C GLY A 289 1.13 -7.59 -7.70
N SER A 290 1.97 -6.59 -7.99
CA SER A 290 3.05 -6.73 -8.97
C SER A 290 4.33 -7.34 -8.39
N ALA A 291 4.43 -7.54 -7.08
CA ALA A 291 5.57 -8.19 -6.44
C ALA A 291 5.76 -9.66 -6.87
N ASN A 292 4.70 -10.31 -7.35
CA ASN A 292 4.75 -11.66 -7.89
C ASN A 292 5.49 -11.75 -9.25
N LEU A 293 5.76 -10.61 -9.90
CA LEU A 293 6.53 -10.58 -11.14
C LEU A 293 8.02 -10.68 -10.83
N ALA A 294 8.59 -11.85 -11.00
CA ALA A 294 10.02 -12.10 -10.75
C ALA A 294 10.94 -11.14 -11.54
N ALA A 295 10.51 -10.67 -12.71
CA ALA A 295 11.25 -9.68 -13.50
C ALA A 295 11.40 -8.35 -12.76
N LEU A 296 10.36 -7.92 -12.04
CA LEU A 296 10.37 -6.67 -11.27
C LEU A 296 11.36 -6.75 -10.09
N ALA A 297 11.29 -7.81 -9.30
CA ALA A 297 12.21 -8.00 -8.17
C ALA A 297 13.68 -8.01 -8.66
N ARG A 298 13.97 -8.76 -9.73
CA ARG A 298 15.31 -8.78 -10.34
C ARG A 298 15.74 -7.43 -10.88
N ALA A 299 14.83 -6.65 -11.48
CA ALA A 299 15.15 -5.32 -12.00
C ALA A 299 15.49 -4.35 -10.86
N ILE A 300 14.73 -4.38 -9.76
CA ILE A 300 14.99 -3.56 -8.57
C ILE A 300 16.35 -3.93 -7.97
N GLU A 301 16.61 -5.23 -7.74
CA GLU A 301 17.87 -5.72 -7.16
C GLU A 301 19.08 -5.31 -8.00
N ARG A 302 19.00 -5.50 -9.32
CA ARG A 302 20.08 -5.13 -10.26
C ARG A 302 20.39 -3.64 -10.25
N ARG A 303 19.37 -2.77 -10.20
CA ARG A 303 19.53 -1.32 -10.22
C ARG A 303 19.95 -0.75 -8.88
N ALA A 304 19.26 -1.14 -7.81
CA ALA A 304 19.55 -0.65 -6.47
C ALA A 304 20.86 -1.22 -5.91
N ARG A 305 21.33 -2.36 -6.43
CA ARG A 305 22.47 -3.13 -5.90
C ARG A 305 22.30 -3.51 -4.42
N VAL A 306 21.06 -3.67 -4.01
CA VAL A 306 20.64 -4.06 -2.67
C VAL A 306 19.80 -5.31 -2.79
N SER A 307 20.01 -6.28 -1.91
CA SER A 307 19.24 -7.53 -1.89
C SER A 307 17.74 -7.26 -1.77
N VAL A 308 16.96 -7.89 -2.66
CA VAL A 308 15.50 -7.76 -2.72
C VAL A 308 14.84 -9.05 -2.26
N GLU A 309 13.92 -8.92 -1.32
CA GLU A 309 13.08 -10.02 -0.83
C GLU A 309 11.60 -9.73 -1.11
N THR A 310 10.90 -10.67 -1.75
CA THR A 310 9.45 -10.60 -1.85
C THR A 310 8.86 -11.01 -0.50
N TRP A 311 8.25 -10.05 0.18
CA TRP A 311 7.65 -10.26 1.49
C TRP A 311 6.20 -10.70 1.39
N SER A 312 5.85 -11.74 2.13
CA SER A 312 4.48 -12.24 2.23
C SER A 312 3.76 -11.60 3.43
N PRO A 313 2.69 -10.82 3.22
CA PRO A 313 1.98 -10.15 4.31
C PRO A 313 1.23 -11.10 5.26
N ILE A 314 1.16 -12.38 4.93
CA ILE A 314 0.48 -13.41 5.75
C ILE A 314 1.45 -14.33 6.52
N GLU A 315 2.76 -14.12 6.42
CA GLU A 315 3.77 -15.08 6.91
C GLU A 315 3.67 -15.39 8.40
N LYS A 316 3.20 -14.44 9.22
CA LYS A 316 3.05 -14.62 10.69
C LYS A 316 1.60 -14.75 11.14
N LEU A 317 0.65 -14.72 10.22
CA LEU A 317 -0.76 -14.85 10.56
C LEU A 317 -1.17 -16.31 10.67
N THR A 318 -1.97 -16.62 11.68
CA THR A 318 -2.70 -17.90 11.72
C THR A 318 -3.87 -17.82 10.74
N ILE A 319 -4.05 -18.83 9.91
CA ILE A 319 -5.15 -18.84 8.94
C ILE A 319 -6.30 -19.73 9.47
N GLU A 320 -7.48 -19.14 9.63
CA GLU A 320 -8.69 -19.87 10.00
C GLU A 320 -9.27 -20.59 8.76
N ALA A 321 -8.72 -21.77 8.46
CA ALA A 321 -8.95 -22.50 7.21
C ALA A 321 -10.41 -22.77 6.86
N LYS A 322 -11.33 -22.82 7.85
CA LYS A 322 -12.77 -23.00 7.64
C LYS A 322 -13.46 -21.72 7.11
N GLU A 323 -12.85 -20.57 7.29
CA GLU A 323 -13.45 -19.26 7.10
C GLU A 323 -12.79 -18.46 5.97
N VAL A 324 -11.60 -18.86 5.55
CA VAL A 324 -10.82 -18.21 4.50
C VAL A 324 -10.69 -19.15 3.30
N ASN A 325 -10.99 -18.64 2.11
CA ASN A 325 -10.82 -19.40 0.87
C ASN A 325 -9.32 -19.63 0.59
N PRO A 326 -8.82 -20.89 0.62
CA PRO A 326 -7.39 -21.16 0.47
C PRO A 326 -6.86 -20.79 -0.92
N GLN A 327 -7.65 -20.96 -1.97
CA GLN A 327 -7.25 -20.65 -3.34
C GLN A 327 -7.10 -19.15 -3.53
N LEU A 328 -8.04 -18.36 -2.99
CA LEU A 328 -7.96 -16.90 -3.01
C LEU A 328 -6.72 -16.41 -2.25
N LEU A 329 -6.46 -16.99 -1.08
CA LEU A 329 -5.30 -16.65 -0.28
C LEU A 329 -3.99 -16.96 -1.02
N GLN A 330 -3.87 -18.15 -1.61
CA GLN A 330 -2.68 -18.57 -2.33
C GLN A 330 -2.37 -17.65 -3.53
N THR A 331 -3.41 -17.24 -4.28
CA THR A 331 -3.23 -16.44 -5.50
C THR A 331 -3.11 -14.94 -5.24
N ARG A 332 -3.59 -14.43 -4.09
CA ARG A 332 -3.73 -13.00 -3.81
C ARG A 332 -2.98 -12.52 -2.57
N ALA A 333 -2.25 -13.39 -1.87
CA ALA A 333 -1.58 -13.04 -0.60
C ALA A 333 -0.79 -11.73 -0.67
N ALA A 334 0.06 -11.55 -1.69
CA ALA A 334 0.87 -10.35 -1.85
C ALA A 334 0.06 -9.05 -2.01
N GLN A 335 -1.21 -9.15 -2.45
CA GLN A 335 -2.10 -7.99 -2.65
C GLN A 335 -2.79 -7.53 -1.36
N LEU A 336 -2.64 -8.26 -0.26
CA LEU A 336 -3.40 -8.05 0.97
C LEU A 336 -2.70 -7.14 1.97
N SER A 337 -1.49 -6.68 1.70
CA SER A 337 -0.65 -5.93 2.64
C SER A 337 -1.36 -4.71 3.23
N VAL A 338 -2.02 -3.89 2.42
CA VAL A 338 -2.77 -2.71 2.88
C VAL A 338 -4.00 -3.14 3.68
N ALA A 339 -4.87 -4.01 3.15
CA ALA A 339 -6.07 -4.45 3.85
C ALA A 339 -5.78 -5.16 5.18
N LEU A 340 -4.70 -5.94 5.25
CA LEU A 340 -4.25 -6.58 6.50
C LEU A 340 -3.71 -5.54 7.48
N GLY A 341 -2.89 -4.60 7.04
CA GLY A 341 -2.38 -3.52 7.88
C GLY A 341 -3.51 -2.67 8.47
N LEU A 342 -4.51 -2.32 7.66
CA LEU A 342 -5.72 -1.64 8.12
C LEU A 342 -6.50 -2.45 9.16
N SER A 343 -6.55 -3.76 9.01
CA SER A 343 -7.27 -4.63 9.97
C SER A 343 -6.61 -4.71 11.35
N LEU A 344 -5.36 -4.24 11.49
CA LEU A 344 -4.67 -4.12 12.77
C LEU A 344 -5.15 -2.92 13.60
N ARG A 345 -5.78 -1.90 12.97
CA ARG A 345 -6.27 -0.71 13.64
C ARG A 345 -7.35 -1.05 14.67
N LYS A 346 -7.33 -0.36 15.82
CA LYS A 346 -8.26 -0.59 16.95
C LYS A 346 -9.23 0.59 17.07
N GLU A 347 -10.44 0.31 17.53
CA GLU A 347 -11.49 1.34 17.73
C GLU A 347 -11.06 2.46 18.71
N LYS A 348 -10.16 2.14 19.65
CA LYS A 348 -9.65 3.13 20.61
C LYS A 348 -8.83 4.23 19.94
N GLU A 349 -8.16 3.94 18.82
CA GLU A 349 -7.36 4.90 18.04
C GLU A 349 -8.26 5.91 17.28
N ALA A 350 -9.52 5.54 17.03
CA ALA A 350 -10.51 6.43 16.40
C ALA A 350 -11.11 7.48 17.34
N ARG A 351 -10.79 7.42 18.63
CA ARG A 351 -11.34 8.30 19.68
C ARG A 351 -10.29 9.19 20.35
N ALA A 352 -9.03 9.02 19.94
CA ALA A 352 -7.93 9.87 20.36
C ALA A 352 -7.71 11.01 19.34
#